data_1e8809a8ddf044ffbdbd34ff08eeedde
#
_entry.id   1e8809a8ddf044ffbdbd34ff08eeedde
#
_cell.length_a   1.000
_cell.length_b   1.000
_cell.length_c   1.000
_cell.angle_alpha   90.00
_cell.angle_beta   90.00
_cell.angle_gamma   90.00
#
_symmetry.space_group_name_H-M   'P 1'
#
loop_
_entity.id
_entity.type
_entity.pdbx_description
1 polymer ?
#
loop_
_entity_poly.entity_id
_entity_poly.type
_entity_poly.pdbx_seq_one_letter_code
_entity_poly.pdbx_strand_id
1 'polypeptide(L)'
;MRTRYAVIGTGHRSQMYLDAIAGPHADVAELVALIDVNPTRREFHRDRVPAFAGVRLGGPEELEAIIAEEEVDRVIVTSVDRLHAEHVVRSLDAGADVVVEKPLTIDAPSARSIQEAIDRTGRSVVVTFNYRYSPRNTALKQIIASGEIGEVVSVVFEWVLDTQHGADYFRRWHRDKTHSGGLFVHKAAHHFDLVNWWIADTPVQVYARGGLRFYGAEAAAARGQAALPERGTHDGTHDPFELDLRSDERLEALYLQAEQHDGYRRDQSVFGAGITAEDNLTALVDYSRGATLTYALNAHSPWEGYRVAINGTKGRAELEVVERAEVIAKSEAAHSSPHLDPSAVAVTTADAGVRERGERLVVQKHFAPAQEVEIPEGVGGHGGGDALLLRDVFVGPVEDELGRPSDHRDGIRAISVGICGNESLATGLPVQVAEFLGLDLSRDGAAAGAAA
;
A
#
# COMPACT_ATOMS: atom_id res chain seq x y z
N MET A 1 -21.98 21.65 6.97
CA MET A 1 -21.03 22.26 5.99
C MET A 1 -20.22 21.10 5.45
N ARG A 2 -19.94 21.01 4.14
CA ARG A 2 -19.11 19.94 3.58
C ARG A 2 -17.64 20.22 3.88
N THR A 3 -16.87 19.18 4.20
CA THR A 3 -15.40 19.29 4.34
C THR A 3 -14.78 19.50 2.96
N ARG A 4 -13.89 20.49 2.85
CA ARG A 4 -13.25 20.91 1.59
C ARG A 4 -11.92 20.20 1.40
N TYR A 5 -11.80 19.45 0.30
CA TYR A 5 -10.65 18.61 -0.01
C TYR A 5 -9.85 19.13 -1.20
N ALA A 6 -8.52 19.14 -1.09
CA ALA A 6 -7.61 19.16 -2.21
C ALA A 6 -6.95 17.79 -2.37
N VAL A 7 -6.67 17.38 -3.63
CA VAL A 7 -5.92 16.15 -3.92
C VAL A 7 -4.60 16.51 -4.58
N ILE A 8 -3.49 16.04 -4.01
CA ILE A 8 -2.15 16.21 -4.58
C ILE A 8 -1.56 14.87 -5.04
N GLY A 9 -1.20 14.79 -6.32
CA GLY A 9 -0.83 13.56 -7.01
C GLY A 9 -2.02 12.92 -7.70
N THR A 10 -2.34 13.35 -8.92
CA THR A 10 -3.52 12.94 -9.68
C THR A 10 -3.25 11.73 -10.60
N GLY A 11 -2.45 10.78 -10.13
CA GLY A 11 -2.26 9.48 -10.78
C GLY A 11 -3.49 8.57 -10.59
N HIS A 12 -3.35 7.31 -11.04
CA HIS A 12 -4.45 6.35 -10.93
C HIS A 12 -5.03 6.22 -9.49
N ARG A 13 -4.19 6.23 -8.46
CA ARG A 13 -4.64 6.00 -7.07
C ARG A 13 -5.59 7.07 -6.55
N SER A 14 -5.49 8.31 -7.04
CA SER A 14 -6.41 9.40 -6.66
C SER A 14 -7.86 9.11 -7.04
N GLN A 15 -8.09 8.29 -8.09
CA GLN A 15 -9.43 8.00 -8.60
C GLN A 15 -10.38 7.46 -7.54
N MET A 16 -9.89 6.58 -6.65
CA MET A 16 -10.70 6.01 -5.56
C MET A 16 -11.31 7.11 -4.67
N TYR A 17 -10.53 8.12 -4.32
CA TYR A 17 -11.00 9.26 -3.50
C TYR A 17 -11.91 10.19 -4.28
N LEU A 18 -11.56 10.47 -5.53
CA LEU A 18 -12.35 11.33 -6.40
C LEU A 18 -13.74 10.75 -6.69
N ASP A 19 -13.80 9.43 -6.94
CA ASP A 19 -15.08 8.74 -7.13
C ASP A 19 -15.92 8.73 -5.84
N ALA A 20 -15.26 8.61 -4.69
CA ALA A 20 -15.93 8.66 -3.40
C ALA A 20 -16.53 10.06 -3.11
N ILE A 21 -15.78 11.14 -3.39
CA ILE A 21 -16.25 12.53 -3.24
C ILE A 21 -17.38 12.84 -4.22
N ALA A 22 -17.28 12.39 -5.48
CA ALA A 22 -18.31 12.64 -6.49
C ALA A 22 -19.57 11.79 -6.30
N GLY A 23 -19.48 10.70 -5.54
CA GLY A 23 -20.54 9.70 -5.39
C GLY A 23 -21.03 9.55 -3.94
N PRO A 24 -20.64 8.46 -3.24
CA PRO A 24 -21.25 8.11 -1.95
C PRO A 24 -21.02 9.12 -0.83
N HIS A 25 -20.07 10.03 -0.94
CA HIS A 25 -19.76 11.03 0.08
C HIS A 25 -19.96 12.48 -0.37
N ALA A 26 -20.68 12.72 -1.48
CA ALA A 26 -20.93 14.06 -2.04
C ALA A 26 -21.72 14.99 -1.11
N ASP A 27 -22.42 14.46 -0.15
CA ASP A 27 -23.18 15.21 0.86
C ASP A 27 -22.31 15.77 1.98
N VAL A 28 -21.16 15.15 2.27
CA VAL A 28 -20.23 15.52 3.37
C VAL A 28 -18.89 16.04 2.88
N ALA A 29 -18.49 15.75 1.64
CA ALA A 29 -17.20 16.12 1.05
C ALA A 29 -17.37 16.98 -0.21
N GLU A 30 -16.43 17.89 -0.43
CA GLU A 30 -16.34 18.74 -1.61
C GLU A 30 -14.89 18.79 -2.12
N LEU A 31 -14.68 18.44 -3.40
CA LEU A 31 -13.39 18.64 -4.04
C LEU A 31 -13.25 20.09 -4.49
N VAL A 32 -12.21 20.78 -4.05
CA VAL A 32 -11.94 22.18 -4.42
C VAL A 32 -10.68 22.35 -5.26
N ALA A 33 -9.70 21.43 -5.19
CA ALA A 33 -8.50 21.51 -6.01
C ALA A 33 -7.93 20.14 -6.40
N LEU A 34 -7.32 20.09 -7.60
CA LEU A 34 -6.49 18.99 -8.11
C LEU A 34 -5.08 19.52 -8.38
N ILE A 35 -4.08 18.93 -7.73
CA ILE A 35 -2.70 19.38 -7.73
C ILE A 35 -1.79 18.25 -8.25
N ASP A 36 -1.03 18.52 -9.31
CA ASP A 36 -0.05 17.58 -9.88
C ASP A 36 0.97 18.36 -10.72
N VAL A 37 2.17 17.82 -10.84
CA VAL A 37 3.18 18.35 -11.80
C VAL A 37 2.71 18.21 -13.24
N ASN A 38 1.82 17.27 -13.53
CA ASN A 38 1.37 16.93 -14.87
C ASN A 38 -0.03 17.49 -15.17
N PRO A 39 -0.16 18.47 -16.06
CA PRO A 39 -1.45 19.08 -16.39
C PRO A 39 -2.46 18.09 -16.99
N THR A 40 -1.99 17.16 -17.83
CA THR A 40 -2.86 16.15 -18.46
C THR A 40 -3.61 15.31 -17.43
N ARG A 41 -2.93 14.91 -16.34
CA ARG A 41 -3.58 14.11 -15.27
C ARG A 41 -4.63 14.89 -14.50
N ARG A 42 -4.35 16.17 -14.18
CA ARG A 42 -5.33 17.06 -13.52
C ARG A 42 -6.57 17.25 -14.36
N GLU A 43 -6.39 17.56 -15.64
CA GLU A 43 -7.46 17.78 -16.62
C GLU A 43 -8.27 16.52 -16.83
N PHE A 44 -7.63 15.35 -16.96
CA PHE A 44 -8.33 14.06 -17.09
C PHE A 44 -9.33 13.84 -15.96
N HIS A 45 -8.94 14.05 -14.71
CA HIS A 45 -9.83 13.84 -13.57
C HIS A 45 -10.92 14.89 -13.46
N ARG A 46 -10.63 16.18 -13.76
CA ARG A 46 -11.64 17.24 -13.82
C ARG A 46 -12.71 16.94 -14.89
N ASP A 47 -12.27 16.59 -16.09
CA ASP A 47 -13.15 16.45 -17.24
C ASP A 47 -13.97 15.16 -17.20
N ARG A 48 -13.46 14.14 -16.50
CA ARG A 48 -14.17 12.88 -16.30
C ARG A 48 -15.43 13.00 -15.43
N VAL A 49 -15.45 13.94 -14.51
CA VAL A 49 -16.53 14.09 -13.53
C VAL A 49 -17.18 15.46 -13.66
N PRO A 50 -18.44 15.58 -14.15
CA PRO A 50 -19.09 16.88 -14.34
C PRO A 50 -19.14 17.77 -13.09
N ALA A 51 -19.22 17.17 -11.89
CA ALA A 51 -19.20 17.90 -10.61
C ALA A 51 -17.86 18.63 -10.37
N PHE A 52 -16.80 18.27 -11.08
CA PHE A 52 -15.46 18.85 -10.91
C PHE A 52 -15.13 19.97 -11.92
N ALA A 53 -16.08 20.37 -12.76
CA ALA A 53 -15.86 21.39 -13.81
C ALA A 53 -15.29 22.74 -13.28
N GLY A 54 -15.62 23.09 -12.03
CA GLY A 54 -15.16 24.33 -11.38
C GLY A 54 -13.96 24.16 -10.43
N VAL A 55 -13.38 22.96 -10.34
CA VAL A 55 -12.29 22.65 -9.42
C VAL A 55 -11.00 23.35 -9.88
N ARG A 56 -10.26 23.98 -8.94
CA ARG A 56 -8.98 24.61 -9.24
C ARG A 56 -7.95 23.56 -9.65
N LEU A 57 -7.19 23.86 -10.71
CA LEU A 57 -6.05 23.05 -11.13
C LEU A 57 -4.76 23.82 -10.80
N GLY A 58 -3.81 23.19 -10.11
CA GLY A 58 -2.54 23.81 -9.72
C GLY A 58 -1.34 22.87 -9.80
N GLY A 59 -0.13 23.45 -9.76
CA GLY A 59 1.12 22.71 -9.55
C GLY A 59 1.42 22.52 -8.05
N PRO A 60 2.33 21.60 -7.69
CA PRO A 60 2.72 21.39 -6.28
C PRO A 60 3.33 22.65 -5.64
N GLU A 61 3.90 23.57 -6.43
CA GLU A 61 4.43 24.84 -5.98
C GLU A 61 3.36 25.81 -5.47
N GLU A 62 2.10 25.60 -5.85
CA GLU A 62 0.96 26.42 -5.45
C GLU A 62 0.22 25.86 -4.20
N LEU A 63 0.69 24.76 -3.59
CA LEU A 63 -0.03 24.00 -2.55
C LEU A 63 -0.52 24.89 -1.41
N GLU A 64 0.35 25.71 -0.81
CA GLU A 64 0.01 26.58 0.32
C GLU A 64 -0.97 27.69 -0.09
N ALA A 65 -0.81 28.26 -1.28
CA ALA A 65 -1.70 29.28 -1.82
C ALA A 65 -3.11 28.68 -2.06
N ILE A 66 -3.17 27.47 -2.62
CA ILE A 66 -4.43 26.76 -2.87
C ILE A 66 -5.12 26.43 -1.53
N ILE A 67 -4.37 25.97 -0.53
CA ILE A 67 -4.95 25.68 0.80
C ILE A 67 -5.61 26.92 1.38
N ALA A 68 -4.92 28.08 1.31
CA ALA A 68 -5.43 29.33 1.86
C ALA A 68 -6.59 29.93 1.06
N GLU A 69 -6.48 29.97 -0.28
CA GLU A 69 -7.46 30.63 -1.16
C GLU A 69 -8.73 29.81 -1.31
N GLU A 70 -8.63 28.47 -1.33
CA GLU A 70 -9.76 27.57 -1.44
C GLU A 70 -10.29 27.09 -0.08
N GLU A 71 -9.78 27.62 1.03
CA GLU A 71 -10.15 27.24 2.40
C GLU A 71 -10.17 25.72 2.58
N VAL A 72 -9.05 25.04 2.22
CA VAL A 72 -8.95 23.58 2.24
C VAL A 72 -8.88 23.08 3.68
N ASP A 73 -9.82 22.23 4.09
CA ASP A 73 -9.80 21.58 5.39
C ASP A 73 -8.83 20.41 5.44
N ARG A 74 -8.78 19.62 4.35
CA ARG A 74 -7.97 18.40 4.26
C ARG A 74 -7.31 18.22 2.90
N VAL A 75 -6.04 17.80 2.90
CA VAL A 75 -5.30 17.43 1.70
C VAL A 75 -5.18 15.91 1.61
N ILE A 76 -5.62 15.33 0.48
CA ILE A 76 -5.41 13.91 0.18
C ILE A 76 -4.12 13.80 -0.63
N VAL A 77 -3.12 13.08 -0.09
CA VAL A 77 -1.80 12.89 -0.71
C VAL A 77 -1.73 11.51 -1.35
N THR A 78 -1.67 11.49 -2.68
CA THR A 78 -1.58 10.28 -3.53
C THR A 78 -0.44 10.37 -4.55
N SER A 79 0.57 11.15 -4.22
CA SER A 79 1.77 11.36 -5.04
C SER A 79 2.72 10.15 -5.00
N VAL A 80 3.91 10.28 -5.59
CA VAL A 80 4.98 9.27 -5.46
C VAL A 80 5.47 9.22 -4.01
N ASP A 81 5.71 8.02 -3.46
CA ASP A 81 5.98 7.80 -2.04
C ASP A 81 7.06 8.73 -1.43
N ARG A 82 8.14 8.99 -2.18
CA ARG A 82 9.21 9.90 -1.74
C ARG A 82 8.77 11.34 -1.49
N LEU A 83 7.64 11.75 -2.10
CA LEU A 83 7.10 13.09 -1.97
C LEU A 83 6.04 13.21 -0.87
N HIS A 84 5.60 12.08 -0.29
CA HIS A 84 4.57 12.09 0.75
C HIS A 84 4.95 13.00 1.91
N ALA A 85 6.17 12.87 2.45
CA ALA A 85 6.60 13.68 3.59
C ALA A 85 6.59 15.18 3.29
N GLU A 86 7.10 15.59 2.13
CA GLU A 86 7.10 16.99 1.71
C GLU A 86 5.67 17.54 1.64
N HIS A 87 4.78 16.82 0.96
CA HIS A 87 3.39 17.26 0.80
C HIS A 87 2.62 17.24 2.12
N VAL A 88 2.85 16.24 2.98
CA VAL A 88 2.26 16.18 4.32
C VAL A 88 2.70 17.36 5.17
N VAL A 89 4.01 17.60 5.30
CA VAL A 89 4.56 18.69 6.11
C VAL A 89 4.05 20.06 5.65
N ARG A 90 4.12 20.32 4.33
CA ARG A 90 3.63 21.58 3.75
C ARG A 90 2.14 21.79 3.97
N SER A 91 1.33 20.74 3.86
CA SER A 91 -0.12 20.83 4.12
C SER A 91 -0.44 21.12 5.58
N LEU A 92 0.25 20.45 6.51
CA LEU A 92 0.09 20.70 7.96
C LEU A 92 0.49 22.12 8.33
N ASP A 93 1.63 22.60 7.81
CA ASP A 93 2.13 23.96 8.05
C ASP A 93 1.21 25.04 7.48
N ALA A 94 0.53 24.74 6.36
CA ALA A 94 -0.49 25.62 5.76
C ALA A 94 -1.84 25.56 6.49
N GLY A 95 -1.99 24.70 7.51
CA GLY A 95 -3.18 24.61 8.36
C GLY A 95 -4.24 23.61 7.92
N ALA A 96 -3.95 22.72 6.99
CA ALA A 96 -4.85 21.62 6.60
C ALA A 96 -4.50 20.32 7.33
N ASP A 97 -5.50 19.49 7.62
CA ASP A 97 -5.29 18.10 8.00
C ASP A 97 -4.92 17.26 6.77
N VAL A 98 -4.36 16.07 6.97
CA VAL A 98 -3.89 15.24 5.86
C VAL A 98 -4.46 13.83 5.90
N VAL A 99 -4.85 13.32 4.73
CA VAL A 99 -5.07 11.91 4.44
C VAL A 99 -3.98 11.48 3.45
N VAL A 100 -3.09 10.60 3.87
CA VAL A 100 -1.97 10.17 3.03
C VAL A 100 -2.09 8.70 2.67
N GLU A 101 -1.85 8.40 1.37
CA GLU A 101 -1.70 7.03 0.92
C GLU A 101 -0.50 6.34 1.58
N LYS A 102 -0.63 5.02 1.72
CA LYS A 102 0.48 4.20 2.20
C LYS A 102 1.58 4.06 1.08
N PRO A 103 2.83 3.94 1.45
CA PRO A 103 3.41 4.09 2.78
C PRO A 103 3.41 5.55 3.24
N LEU A 104 3.44 5.79 4.53
CA LEU A 104 3.50 7.17 5.06
C LEU A 104 4.65 7.97 4.44
N THR A 105 5.83 7.37 4.37
CA THR A 105 7.03 7.87 3.68
C THR A 105 8.03 6.74 3.47
N ILE A 106 9.23 7.03 2.94
CA ILE A 106 10.20 6.01 2.51
C ILE A 106 11.50 5.95 3.33
N ASP A 107 11.76 6.89 4.23
CA ASP A 107 12.99 6.97 5.00
C ASP A 107 12.81 7.58 6.40
N ALA A 108 13.81 7.40 7.26
CA ALA A 108 13.79 7.86 8.64
C ALA A 108 13.80 9.40 8.79
N PRO A 109 14.59 10.18 8.03
CA PRO A 109 14.51 11.65 8.08
C PRO A 109 13.11 12.19 7.77
N SER A 110 12.47 11.65 6.73
CA SER A 110 11.11 12.01 6.33
C SER A 110 10.07 11.66 7.39
N ALA A 111 10.21 10.49 8.04
CA ALA A 111 9.32 10.11 9.15
C ALA A 111 9.44 11.08 10.34
N ARG A 112 10.66 11.51 10.67
CA ARG A 112 10.88 12.54 11.71
C ARG A 112 10.26 13.87 11.34
N SER A 113 10.44 14.34 10.10
CA SER A 113 9.88 15.63 9.66
C SER A 113 8.35 15.67 9.74
N ILE A 114 7.68 14.56 9.45
CA ILE A 114 6.22 14.44 9.62
C ILE A 114 5.85 14.53 11.11
N GLN A 115 6.54 13.77 11.97
CA GLN A 115 6.29 13.82 13.43
C GLN A 115 6.49 15.23 13.99
N GLU A 116 7.58 15.91 13.63
CA GLU A 116 7.89 17.27 14.02
C GLU A 116 6.81 18.27 13.54
N ALA A 117 6.30 18.09 12.33
CA ALA A 117 5.23 18.94 11.79
C ALA A 117 3.92 18.74 12.55
N ILE A 118 3.56 17.51 12.90
CA ILE A 118 2.38 17.20 13.71
C ILE A 118 2.51 17.82 15.10
N ASP A 119 3.67 17.65 15.76
CA ASP A 119 3.92 18.20 17.10
C ASP A 119 3.86 19.73 17.11
N ARG A 120 4.32 20.38 16.03
CA ARG A 120 4.33 21.85 15.88
C ARG A 120 2.95 22.41 15.58
N THR A 121 2.18 21.75 14.71
CA THR A 121 0.91 22.30 14.19
C THR A 121 -0.31 21.82 14.94
N GLY A 122 -0.23 20.69 15.65
CA GLY A 122 -1.36 20.02 16.27
C GLY A 122 -2.38 19.46 15.27
N ARG A 123 -2.05 19.41 13.98
CA ARG A 123 -2.89 18.86 12.90
C ARG A 123 -2.82 17.34 12.85
N SER A 124 -3.79 16.74 12.20
CA SER A 124 -3.94 15.28 12.10
C SER A 124 -3.48 14.72 10.77
N VAL A 125 -2.95 13.48 10.80
CA VAL A 125 -2.58 12.70 9.63
C VAL A 125 -3.21 11.32 9.73
N VAL A 126 -4.05 10.98 8.76
CA VAL A 126 -4.63 9.65 8.56
C VAL A 126 -3.81 8.91 7.50
N VAL A 127 -3.38 7.68 7.79
CA VAL A 127 -2.70 6.80 6.84
C VAL A 127 -3.66 5.72 6.36
N THR A 128 -3.76 5.48 5.06
CA THR A 128 -4.86 4.68 4.49
C THR A 128 -4.54 3.19 4.39
N PHE A 129 -4.47 2.49 5.53
CA PHE A 129 -4.27 1.04 5.60
C PHE A 129 -5.60 0.28 5.42
N ASN A 130 -6.06 0.16 4.18
CA ASN A 130 -7.32 -0.48 3.82
C ASN A 130 -7.40 -1.98 4.18
N TYR A 131 -6.26 -2.68 4.29
CA TYR A 131 -6.25 -4.12 4.63
C TYR A 131 -6.76 -4.43 6.03
N ARG A 132 -6.69 -3.49 6.98
CA ARG A 132 -7.30 -3.66 8.31
C ARG A 132 -8.82 -3.87 8.24
N TYR A 133 -9.48 -3.30 7.23
CA TYR A 133 -10.94 -3.34 7.03
C TYR A 133 -11.40 -4.59 6.26
N SER A 134 -10.49 -5.36 5.67
CA SER A 134 -10.84 -6.62 5.02
C SER A 134 -11.42 -7.62 6.02
N PRO A 135 -12.56 -8.29 5.74
CA PRO A 135 -13.22 -9.20 6.66
C PRO A 135 -12.29 -10.29 7.20
N ARG A 136 -11.44 -10.88 6.36
CA ARG A 136 -10.47 -11.91 6.73
C ARG A 136 -9.46 -11.43 7.77
N ASN A 137 -8.93 -10.22 7.58
CA ASN A 137 -7.95 -9.63 8.51
C ASN A 137 -8.62 -9.17 9.81
N THR A 138 -9.85 -8.66 9.71
CA THR A 138 -10.71 -8.34 10.86
C THR A 138 -11.03 -9.59 11.69
N ALA A 139 -11.41 -10.70 11.05
CA ALA A 139 -11.71 -11.96 11.76
C ALA A 139 -10.48 -12.50 12.50
N LEU A 140 -9.30 -12.49 11.89
CA LEU A 140 -8.06 -12.87 12.56
C LEU A 140 -7.75 -11.96 13.76
N LYS A 141 -7.93 -10.62 13.61
CA LYS A 141 -7.79 -9.67 14.72
C LYS A 141 -8.73 -9.96 15.87
N GLN A 142 -9.98 -10.30 15.60
CA GLN A 142 -10.98 -10.66 16.62
C GLN A 142 -10.55 -11.88 17.45
N ILE A 143 -10.03 -12.93 16.81
CA ILE A 143 -9.51 -14.12 17.50
C ILE A 143 -8.37 -13.74 18.46
N ILE A 144 -7.43 -12.90 18.00
CA ILE A 144 -6.29 -12.48 18.82
C ILE A 144 -6.76 -11.59 19.97
N ALA A 145 -7.61 -10.59 19.69
CA ALA A 145 -8.14 -9.65 20.67
C ALA A 145 -9.00 -10.31 21.74
N SER A 146 -9.73 -11.39 21.40
CA SER A 146 -10.51 -12.17 22.38
C SER A 146 -9.66 -12.94 23.38
N GLY A 147 -8.34 -13.07 23.14
CA GLY A 147 -7.42 -13.88 23.96
C GLY A 147 -7.62 -15.40 23.78
N GLU A 148 -8.32 -15.82 22.73
CA GLU A 148 -8.61 -17.24 22.47
C GLU A 148 -7.35 -18.09 22.31
N ILE A 149 -6.31 -17.55 21.66
CA ILE A 149 -5.00 -18.21 21.52
C ILE A 149 -3.99 -17.80 22.61
N GLY A 150 -4.40 -16.95 23.58
CA GLY A 150 -3.53 -16.42 24.64
C GLY A 150 -2.62 -15.30 24.15
N GLU A 151 -1.47 -15.09 24.85
CA GLU A 151 -0.46 -14.12 24.47
C GLU A 151 0.28 -14.59 23.22
N VAL A 152 0.49 -13.67 22.25
CA VAL A 152 1.20 -14.00 21.02
C VAL A 152 2.69 -14.16 21.30
N VAL A 153 3.24 -15.28 20.83
CA VAL A 153 4.66 -15.64 20.98
C VAL A 153 5.42 -15.50 19.67
N SER A 154 4.81 -15.90 18.54
CA SER A 154 5.44 -15.77 17.24
C SER A 154 4.43 -15.68 16.10
N VAL A 155 4.86 -15.02 15.02
CA VAL A 155 4.11 -14.88 13.77
C VAL A 155 4.99 -15.39 12.62
N VAL A 156 4.41 -16.18 11.73
CA VAL A 156 5.00 -16.54 10.44
C VAL A 156 4.10 -15.98 9.36
N PHE A 157 4.63 -15.13 8.49
CA PHE A 157 3.87 -14.47 7.46
C PHE A 157 4.58 -14.53 6.11
N GLU A 158 4.00 -15.25 5.16
CA GLU A 158 4.44 -15.32 3.77
C GLU A 158 3.44 -14.61 2.88
N TRP A 159 3.93 -13.71 2.01
CA TRP A 159 3.14 -13.09 0.94
C TRP A 159 3.80 -13.39 -0.41
N VAL A 160 2.99 -13.82 -1.36
CA VAL A 160 3.42 -14.02 -2.74
C VAL A 160 2.60 -13.15 -3.68
N LEU A 161 3.30 -12.40 -4.52
CA LEU A 161 2.73 -11.66 -5.64
C LEU A 161 2.93 -12.48 -6.90
N ASP A 162 1.88 -12.60 -7.69
CA ASP A 162 2.01 -13.28 -8.97
C ASP A 162 2.79 -12.47 -10.02
N THR A 163 3.08 -13.08 -11.14
CA THR A 163 3.86 -12.46 -12.22
C THR A 163 3.17 -11.28 -12.89
N GLN A 164 1.86 -11.10 -12.72
CA GLN A 164 1.13 -9.94 -13.23
C GLN A 164 1.24 -8.75 -12.28
N HIS A 165 0.91 -8.95 -11.00
CA HIS A 165 0.96 -7.91 -9.98
C HIS A 165 2.41 -7.57 -9.61
N GLY A 166 3.26 -8.58 -9.40
CA GLY A 166 4.66 -8.37 -9.08
C GLY A 166 5.38 -7.58 -10.18
N ALA A 167 5.20 -7.97 -11.46
CA ALA A 167 5.78 -7.25 -12.59
C ALA A 167 5.38 -5.77 -12.64
N ASP A 168 4.18 -5.40 -12.20
CA ASP A 168 3.73 -4.00 -12.23
C ASP A 168 4.61 -3.09 -11.36
N TYR A 169 5.17 -3.57 -10.25
CA TYR A 169 6.15 -2.80 -9.45
C TYR A 169 7.46 -2.55 -10.20
N PHE A 170 7.87 -3.45 -11.09
CA PHE A 170 9.12 -3.33 -11.83
C PHE A 170 8.99 -2.60 -13.18
N ARG A 171 7.75 -2.29 -13.62
CA ARG A 171 7.48 -1.42 -14.78
C ARG A 171 7.45 0.06 -14.40
N ARG A 172 7.03 0.36 -13.19
CA ARG A 172 6.70 1.71 -12.70
C ARG A 172 7.85 2.30 -11.90
N TRP A 173 7.68 3.54 -11.43
CA TRP A 173 8.63 4.24 -10.57
C TRP A 173 8.99 3.46 -9.28
N HIS A 174 8.15 2.52 -8.86
CA HIS A 174 8.40 1.64 -7.71
C HIS A 174 9.67 0.81 -7.84
N ARG A 175 10.15 0.56 -9.07
CA ARG A 175 11.38 -0.18 -9.36
C ARG A 175 12.64 0.45 -8.77
N ASP A 176 12.59 1.76 -8.50
CA ASP A 176 13.68 2.52 -7.92
C ASP A 176 13.41 2.80 -6.44
N LYS A 177 14.29 2.30 -5.57
CA LYS A 177 14.21 2.51 -4.12
C LYS A 177 14.26 3.97 -3.71
N THR A 178 14.89 4.84 -4.51
CA THR A 178 14.89 6.29 -4.22
C THR A 178 13.50 6.93 -4.35
N HIS A 179 12.59 6.27 -5.05
CA HIS A 179 11.21 6.73 -5.22
C HIS A 179 10.21 6.02 -4.28
N SER A 180 10.47 4.77 -3.94
CA SER A 180 9.49 3.90 -3.25
C SER A 180 9.95 3.32 -1.91
N GLY A 181 11.25 3.43 -1.59
CA GLY A 181 11.84 2.66 -0.50
C GLY A 181 11.95 1.16 -0.79
N GLY A 182 11.62 0.71 -2.02
CA GLY A 182 11.58 -0.70 -2.41
C GLY A 182 10.34 -1.43 -1.86
N LEU A 183 10.23 -2.72 -2.15
CA LEU A 183 9.05 -3.50 -1.76
C LEU A 183 8.93 -3.69 -0.25
N PHE A 184 10.02 -3.62 0.52
CA PHE A 184 9.94 -3.63 1.99
C PHE A 184 9.17 -2.45 2.56
N VAL A 185 9.29 -1.27 1.94
CA VAL A 185 8.56 -0.06 2.35
C VAL A 185 7.24 0.04 1.60
N HIS A 186 7.26 0.03 0.27
CA HIS A 186 6.06 0.29 -0.52
C HIS A 186 4.97 -0.77 -0.33
N LYS A 187 5.29 -2.06 -0.54
CA LYS A 187 4.30 -3.16 -0.46
C LYS A 187 4.18 -3.70 0.96
N ALA A 188 5.32 -3.99 1.60
CA ALA A 188 5.30 -4.66 2.90
C ALA A 188 4.85 -3.76 4.05
N ALA A 189 4.73 -2.43 3.86
CA ALA A 189 4.09 -1.55 4.85
C ALA A 189 2.68 -2.03 5.22
N HIS A 190 1.88 -2.50 4.25
CA HIS A 190 0.58 -3.13 4.55
C HIS A 190 0.70 -4.36 5.43
N HIS A 191 1.71 -5.19 5.17
CA HIS A 191 1.91 -6.46 5.86
C HIS A 191 2.41 -6.24 7.29
N PHE A 192 3.35 -5.33 7.46
CA PHE A 192 3.86 -4.96 8.79
C PHE A 192 2.81 -4.21 9.59
N ASP A 193 2.01 -3.37 8.96
CA ASP A 193 0.86 -2.74 9.58
C ASP A 193 -0.13 -3.78 10.12
N LEU A 194 -0.49 -4.78 9.31
CA LEU A 194 -1.36 -5.88 9.75
C LEU A 194 -0.79 -6.62 10.94
N VAL A 195 0.49 -6.99 10.93
CA VAL A 195 1.11 -7.70 12.06
C VAL A 195 1.10 -6.82 13.30
N ASN A 196 1.57 -5.57 13.21
CA ASN A 196 1.60 -4.63 14.34
C ASN A 196 0.19 -4.45 14.95
N TRP A 197 -0.83 -4.31 14.09
CA TRP A 197 -2.22 -4.18 14.50
C TRP A 197 -2.79 -5.47 15.08
N TRP A 198 -2.56 -6.64 14.45
CA TRP A 198 -3.06 -7.93 14.95
C TRP A 198 -2.57 -8.21 16.35
N ILE A 199 -1.25 -8.09 16.57
CA ILE A 199 -0.64 -8.42 17.87
C ILE A 199 -0.64 -7.23 18.85
N ALA A 200 -1.03 -6.03 18.40
CA ALA A 200 -1.02 -4.77 19.16
C ALA A 200 0.34 -4.51 19.83
N ASP A 201 1.44 -4.64 19.07
CA ASP A 201 2.81 -4.54 19.58
C ASP A 201 3.69 -3.70 18.65
N THR A 202 4.86 -3.28 19.14
CA THR A 202 5.79 -2.38 18.45
C THR A 202 7.06 -3.10 18.07
N PRO A 203 7.54 -3.02 16.80
CA PRO A 203 8.79 -3.63 16.38
C PRO A 203 9.99 -2.92 17.02
N VAL A 204 10.98 -3.68 17.50
CA VAL A 204 12.17 -3.16 18.19
C VAL A 204 13.48 -3.48 17.50
N GLN A 205 13.59 -4.60 16.79
CA GLN A 205 14.77 -4.97 16.03
C GLN A 205 14.39 -5.67 14.72
N VAL A 206 15.12 -5.41 13.65
CA VAL A 206 14.93 -6.02 12.33
C VAL A 206 16.24 -6.56 11.79
N TYR A 207 16.21 -7.81 11.31
CA TYR A 207 17.25 -8.41 10.48
C TYR A 207 16.63 -8.88 9.16
N ALA A 208 17.26 -8.51 8.03
CA ALA A 208 16.69 -8.80 6.72
C ALA A 208 17.70 -9.34 5.73
N ARG A 209 17.19 -10.11 4.77
CA ARG A 209 17.90 -10.61 3.59
C ARG A 209 17.01 -10.49 2.36
N GLY A 210 17.63 -10.28 1.18
CA GLY A 210 16.89 -10.18 -0.07
C GLY A 210 17.78 -9.96 -1.26
N GLY A 211 17.17 -9.79 -2.42
CA GLY A 211 17.89 -9.47 -3.66
C GLY A 211 16.96 -9.40 -4.85
N LEU A 212 17.45 -8.78 -5.91
CA LEU A 212 16.84 -8.82 -7.24
C LEU A 212 17.31 -10.12 -7.94
N ARG A 213 16.44 -11.11 -8.03
CA ARG A 213 16.78 -12.47 -8.48
C ARG A 213 16.05 -12.92 -9.73
N PHE A 214 14.88 -12.35 -9.99
CA PHE A 214 14.03 -12.71 -11.12
C PHE A 214 13.95 -11.57 -12.15
N TYR A 215 13.52 -10.37 -11.71
CA TYR A 215 13.47 -9.19 -12.58
C TYR A 215 14.87 -8.60 -12.79
N GLY A 216 14.98 -7.59 -13.67
CA GLY A 216 16.23 -6.92 -13.99
C GLY A 216 17.07 -7.63 -15.06
N ALA A 217 17.93 -6.84 -15.71
CA ALA A 217 18.71 -7.29 -16.88
C ALA A 217 19.71 -8.41 -16.54
N GLU A 218 20.37 -8.33 -15.38
CA GLU A 218 21.36 -9.33 -14.96
C GLU A 218 20.73 -10.70 -14.69
N ALA A 219 19.60 -10.72 -13.97
CA ALA A 219 18.89 -11.95 -13.67
C ALA A 219 18.29 -12.59 -14.93
N ALA A 220 17.78 -11.80 -15.86
CA ALA A 220 17.27 -12.25 -17.15
C ALA A 220 18.40 -12.86 -18.00
N ALA A 221 19.54 -12.17 -18.11
CA ALA A 221 20.70 -12.65 -18.85
C ALA A 221 21.26 -13.96 -18.27
N ALA A 222 21.33 -14.08 -16.95
CA ALA A 222 21.79 -15.29 -16.27
C ALA A 222 20.92 -16.53 -16.55
N ARG A 223 19.62 -16.32 -16.88
CA ARG A 223 18.69 -17.37 -17.28
C ARG A 223 18.66 -17.61 -18.81
N GLY A 224 19.47 -16.88 -19.60
CA GLY A 224 19.47 -16.97 -21.06
C GLY A 224 18.22 -16.36 -21.71
N GLN A 225 17.51 -15.49 -21.01
CA GLN A 225 16.33 -14.81 -21.57
C GLN A 225 16.76 -13.79 -22.62
N ALA A 226 16.07 -13.74 -23.75
CA ALA A 226 16.31 -12.73 -24.77
C ALA A 226 16.00 -11.31 -24.23
N ALA A 227 16.75 -10.33 -24.72
CA ALA A 227 16.48 -8.94 -24.38
C ALA A 227 15.09 -8.53 -24.91
N LEU A 228 14.30 -7.90 -24.05
CA LEU A 228 13.03 -7.30 -24.42
C LEU A 228 13.23 -5.82 -24.83
N PRO A 229 12.27 -5.22 -25.55
CA PRO A 229 12.22 -3.78 -25.75
C PRO A 229 12.32 -3.01 -24.42
N GLU A 230 12.80 -1.76 -24.47
CA GLU A 230 12.92 -0.92 -23.26
C GLU A 230 11.57 -0.62 -22.60
N ARG A 231 10.49 -0.70 -23.38
CA ARG A 231 9.12 -0.44 -22.95
C ARG A 231 8.12 -1.40 -23.62
N GLY A 232 6.99 -1.61 -22.95
CA GLY A 232 5.94 -2.48 -23.47
C GLY A 232 5.07 -1.84 -24.56
N THR A 233 4.99 -0.51 -24.65
CA THR A 233 4.28 0.19 -25.73
C THR A 233 5.16 0.27 -26.97
N HIS A 234 5.00 -0.69 -27.88
CA HIS A 234 5.72 -0.76 -29.15
C HIS A 234 4.90 -1.54 -30.21
N ASP A 235 5.33 -1.50 -31.47
CA ASP A 235 4.74 -2.31 -32.53
C ASP A 235 5.52 -3.63 -32.64
N GLY A 236 4.83 -4.75 -32.48
CA GLY A 236 5.45 -6.06 -32.56
C GLY A 236 4.76 -7.11 -31.67
N THR A 237 5.41 -8.26 -31.54
CA THR A 237 4.94 -9.32 -30.64
C THR A 237 5.31 -8.97 -29.20
N HIS A 238 4.36 -9.06 -28.29
CA HIS A 238 4.56 -8.75 -26.89
C HIS A 238 4.89 -9.99 -26.06
N ASP A 239 5.84 -9.83 -25.15
CA ASP A 239 6.12 -10.80 -24.09
C ASP A 239 5.02 -10.70 -22.99
N PRO A 240 4.67 -11.80 -22.28
CA PRO A 240 3.68 -11.78 -21.20
C PRO A 240 3.96 -10.78 -20.07
N PHE A 241 5.20 -10.35 -19.91
CA PHE A 241 5.58 -9.34 -18.91
C PHE A 241 5.46 -7.89 -19.41
N GLU A 242 5.18 -7.67 -20.69
CA GLU A 242 5.03 -6.33 -21.26
C GLU A 242 3.63 -5.76 -21.02
N LEU A 243 3.56 -4.44 -20.95
CA LEU A 243 2.33 -3.68 -20.84
C LEU A 243 2.29 -2.65 -21.96
N ASP A 244 1.38 -2.82 -22.92
CA ASP A 244 1.10 -1.79 -23.92
C ASP A 244 0.06 -0.81 -23.36
N LEU A 245 0.47 0.46 -23.16
CA LEU A 245 -0.42 1.48 -22.61
C LEU A 245 -1.61 1.82 -23.51
N ARG A 246 -1.54 1.51 -24.81
CA ARG A 246 -2.63 1.71 -25.79
C ARG A 246 -3.77 0.70 -25.62
N SER A 247 -3.55 -0.35 -24.84
CA SER A 247 -4.54 -1.42 -24.62
C SER A 247 -5.66 -1.07 -23.65
N ASP A 248 -5.55 0.06 -22.96
CA ASP A 248 -6.60 0.61 -22.06
C ASP A 248 -6.64 2.13 -22.18
N GLU A 249 -7.83 2.69 -22.48
CA GLU A 249 -8.02 4.13 -22.73
C GLU A 249 -7.56 5.02 -21.55
N ARG A 250 -7.67 4.51 -20.30
CA ARG A 250 -7.23 5.26 -19.11
C ARG A 250 -5.72 5.22 -18.95
N LEU A 251 -5.09 4.08 -19.27
CA LEU A 251 -3.62 3.98 -19.29
C LEU A 251 -3.04 4.90 -20.36
N GLU A 252 -3.65 4.93 -21.54
CA GLU A 252 -3.25 5.82 -22.62
C GLU A 252 -3.39 7.29 -22.17
N ALA A 253 -4.55 7.70 -21.67
CA ALA A 253 -4.83 9.08 -21.28
C ALA A 253 -3.99 9.57 -20.10
N LEU A 254 -3.90 8.77 -19.01
CA LEU A 254 -3.19 9.15 -17.78
C LEU A 254 -1.67 9.06 -17.87
N TYR A 255 -1.15 8.19 -18.76
CA TYR A 255 0.29 7.92 -18.79
C TYR A 255 0.92 8.15 -20.16
N LEU A 256 0.47 7.51 -21.24
CA LEU A 256 1.10 7.64 -22.55
C LEU A 256 1.03 9.09 -23.07
N GLN A 257 -0.16 9.70 -23.05
CA GLN A 257 -0.36 11.09 -23.47
C GLN A 257 0.29 12.11 -22.52
N ALA A 258 0.49 11.71 -21.26
CA ALA A 258 1.05 12.55 -20.22
C ALA A 258 2.60 12.60 -20.21
N GLU A 259 3.28 11.64 -20.83
CA GLU A 259 4.76 11.51 -20.84
C GLU A 259 5.49 12.80 -21.25
N GLN A 260 4.90 13.57 -22.16
CA GLN A 260 5.49 14.81 -22.69
C GLN A 260 5.73 15.89 -21.61
N HIS A 261 5.05 15.82 -20.46
CA HIS A 261 5.12 16.83 -19.41
C HIS A 261 6.11 16.49 -18.31
N ASP A 262 6.26 15.23 -17.95
CA ASP A 262 7.11 14.80 -16.83
C ASP A 262 8.11 13.69 -17.20
N GLY A 263 8.02 13.14 -18.41
CA GLY A 263 8.91 12.08 -18.90
C GLY A 263 8.68 10.73 -18.21
N TYR A 264 7.63 10.58 -17.40
CA TYR A 264 7.36 9.34 -16.68
C TYR A 264 6.83 8.25 -17.61
N ARG A 265 7.56 7.14 -17.71
CA ARG A 265 7.18 5.94 -18.46
C ARG A 265 6.68 4.86 -17.51
N ARG A 266 5.40 4.50 -17.64
CA ARG A 266 4.75 3.51 -16.77
C ARG A 266 4.97 2.05 -17.22
N ASP A 267 5.39 1.85 -18.43
CA ASP A 267 5.47 0.56 -19.13
C ASP A 267 6.93 0.11 -19.40
N GLN A 268 7.86 0.47 -18.54
CA GLN A 268 9.25 0.08 -18.69
C GLN A 268 9.42 -1.45 -18.64
N SER A 269 10.42 -1.98 -19.37
CA SER A 269 10.74 -3.40 -19.31
C SER A 269 11.12 -3.83 -17.90
N VAL A 270 10.50 -4.90 -17.41
CA VAL A 270 10.81 -5.48 -16.09
C VAL A 270 12.16 -6.21 -16.08
N PHE A 271 12.72 -6.48 -17.26
CA PHE A 271 14.06 -7.06 -17.45
C PHE A 271 15.07 -6.02 -17.96
N GLY A 272 14.72 -4.74 -17.87
CA GLY A 272 15.59 -3.61 -18.20
C GLY A 272 16.55 -3.25 -17.08
N ALA A 273 17.43 -2.26 -17.37
CA ALA A 273 18.34 -1.66 -16.39
C ALA A 273 17.60 -0.71 -15.44
N GLY A 274 18.27 -0.25 -14.35
CA GLY A 274 17.77 0.77 -13.44
C GLY A 274 16.77 0.26 -12.39
N ILE A 275 16.67 -1.05 -12.18
CA ILE A 275 15.91 -1.64 -11.09
C ILE A 275 16.83 -1.75 -9.87
N THR A 276 16.43 -1.12 -8.77
CA THR A 276 17.16 -1.16 -7.49
C THR A 276 16.36 -1.85 -6.38
N ALA A 277 15.07 -2.09 -6.59
CA ALA A 277 14.22 -2.81 -5.66
C ALA A 277 14.46 -4.34 -5.76
N GLU A 278 14.45 -5.01 -4.64
CA GLU A 278 14.51 -6.47 -4.54
C GLU A 278 13.15 -7.07 -4.90
N ASP A 279 13.16 -8.28 -5.48
CA ASP A 279 11.97 -9.06 -5.80
C ASP A 279 11.75 -10.27 -4.88
N ASN A 280 12.70 -10.51 -3.99
CA ASN A 280 12.70 -11.60 -3.02
C ASN A 280 13.26 -11.09 -1.69
N LEU A 281 12.45 -11.14 -0.63
CA LEU A 281 12.73 -10.48 0.63
C LEU A 281 12.33 -11.37 1.81
N THR A 282 13.18 -11.40 2.86
CA THR A 282 12.87 -12.03 4.14
C THR A 282 13.27 -11.13 5.28
N ALA A 283 12.53 -11.16 6.39
CA ALA A 283 12.87 -10.45 7.61
C ALA A 283 12.56 -11.28 8.86
N LEU A 284 13.41 -11.10 9.88
CA LEU A 284 13.12 -11.46 11.27
C LEU A 284 12.93 -10.15 12.04
N VAL A 285 11.83 -10.07 12.78
CA VAL A 285 11.48 -8.88 13.55
C VAL A 285 11.20 -9.27 14.99
N ASP A 286 11.86 -8.61 15.94
CA ASP A 286 11.54 -8.71 17.35
C ASP A 286 10.60 -7.59 17.75
N TYR A 287 9.65 -7.93 18.62
CA TYR A 287 8.62 -7.02 19.14
C TYR A 287 8.84 -6.73 20.64
N SER A 288 8.33 -5.58 21.10
CA SER A 288 8.60 -5.04 22.42
C SER A 288 8.15 -5.94 23.57
N ARG A 289 7.10 -6.76 23.38
CA ARG A 289 6.59 -7.72 24.36
C ARG A 289 7.14 -9.14 24.18
N GLY A 290 8.17 -9.30 23.34
CA GLY A 290 8.87 -10.56 23.15
C GLY A 290 8.32 -11.47 22.05
N ALA A 291 7.29 -11.07 21.31
CA ALA A 291 6.88 -11.78 20.12
C ALA A 291 7.91 -11.63 19.00
N THR A 292 8.00 -12.63 18.10
CA THR A 292 8.88 -12.59 16.93
C THR A 292 8.09 -12.79 15.65
N LEU A 293 8.48 -12.10 14.56
CA LEU A 293 7.93 -12.29 13.23
C LEU A 293 8.98 -12.87 12.30
N THR A 294 8.62 -13.95 11.61
CA THR A 294 9.31 -14.43 10.40
C THR A 294 8.49 -14.02 9.20
N TYR A 295 9.04 -13.19 8.33
CA TYR A 295 8.37 -12.63 7.17
C TYR A 295 9.07 -13.00 5.87
N ALA A 296 8.29 -13.30 4.82
CA ALA A 296 8.79 -13.51 3.46
C ALA A 296 7.87 -12.82 2.43
N LEU A 297 8.48 -12.21 1.41
CA LEU A 297 7.82 -11.65 0.24
C LEU A 297 8.52 -12.14 -1.04
N ASN A 298 7.74 -12.72 -1.94
CA ASN A 298 8.17 -13.07 -3.29
C ASN A 298 7.30 -12.32 -4.31
N ALA A 299 7.91 -11.63 -5.28
CA ALA A 299 7.22 -10.80 -6.26
C ALA A 299 7.13 -11.44 -7.66
N HIS A 300 7.36 -12.74 -7.79
CA HIS A 300 7.33 -13.46 -9.08
C HIS A 300 6.76 -14.89 -8.95
N SER A 301 5.75 -15.04 -8.12
CA SER A 301 5.08 -16.32 -7.89
C SER A 301 4.13 -16.67 -9.05
N PRO A 302 3.85 -17.97 -9.30
CA PRO A 302 2.81 -18.37 -10.25
C PRO A 302 1.38 -18.15 -9.75
N TRP A 303 1.19 -17.74 -8.48
CA TRP A 303 -0.10 -17.47 -7.84
C TRP A 303 0.03 -16.28 -6.90
N GLU A 304 -1.09 -15.68 -6.51
CA GLU A 304 -1.13 -14.58 -5.56
C GLU A 304 -1.94 -14.92 -4.33
N GLY A 305 -1.39 -14.52 -3.19
CA GLY A 305 -2.03 -14.68 -1.89
C GLY A 305 -1.02 -14.66 -0.74
N TYR A 306 -1.49 -15.09 0.42
CA TYR A 306 -0.65 -15.12 1.60
C TYR A 306 -1.06 -16.20 2.59
N ARG A 307 -0.11 -16.53 3.46
CA ARG A 307 -0.29 -17.40 4.62
C ARG A 307 0.23 -16.70 5.85
N VAL A 308 -0.59 -16.67 6.89
CA VAL A 308 -0.17 -16.19 8.19
C VAL A 308 -0.50 -17.21 9.25
N ALA A 309 0.44 -17.45 10.16
CA ALA A 309 0.26 -18.34 11.30
C ALA A 309 0.73 -17.62 12.55
N ILE A 310 -0.16 -17.54 13.55
CA ILE A 310 0.08 -16.86 14.82
C ILE A 310 0.03 -17.86 15.95
N ASN A 311 1.16 -18.03 16.63
CA ASN A 311 1.28 -18.91 17.80
C ASN A 311 1.09 -18.10 19.07
N GLY A 312 0.17 -18.53 19.89
CA GLY A 312 -0.07 -17.99 21.21
C GLY A 312 0.14 -19.01 22.31
N THR A 313 0.13 -18.56 23.56
CA THR A 313 0.36 -19.41 24.74
C THR A 313 -0.76 -20.42 25.01
N LYS A 314 -1.93 -20.27 24.37
CA LYS A 314 -3.09 -21.19 24.54
C LYS A 314 -3.51 -21.90 23.26
N GLY A 315 -2.93 -21.52 22.11
CA GLY A 315 -3.32 -22.08 20.83
C GLY A 315 -2.67 -21.39 19.66
N ARG A 316 -3.18 -21.65 18.45
CA ARG A 316 -2.69 -21.15 17.18
C ARG A 316 -3.85 -20.73 16.29
N ALA A 317 -3.67 -19.63 15.53
CA ALA A 317 -4.57 -19.21 14.46
C ALA A 317 -3.79 -19.22 13.13
N GLU A 318 -4.46 -19.68 12.06
CA GLU A 318 -3.89 -19.78 10.71
C GLU A 318 -4.86 -19.22 9.70
N LEU A 319 -4.39 -18.23 8.92
CA LEU A 319 -5.15 -17.65 7.81
C LEU A 319 -4.41 -17.95 6.50
N GLU A 320 -5.08 -18.64 5.58
CA GLU A 320 -4.61 -18.84 4.20
C GLU A 320 -5.55 -18.10 3.24
N VAL A 321 -4.97 -17.37 2.33
CA VAL A 321 -5.70 -16.61 1.30
C VAL A 321 -5.09 -16.90 -0.06
N VAL A 322 -5.92 -17.33 -0.99
CA VAL A 322 -5.59 -17.47 -2.41
C VAL A 322 -6.42 -16.44 -3.19
N GLU A 323 -5.79 -15.32 -3.54
CA GLU A 323 -6.46 -14.24 -4.29
C GLU A 323 -6.56 -14.57 -5.78
N ARG A 324 -5.49 -15.10 -6.36
CA ARG A 324 -5.44 -15.65 -7.73
C ARG A 324 -4.71 -16.98 -7.71
N ALA A 325 -5.38 -18.01 -8.19
CA ALA A 325 -4.84 -19.37 -8.17
C ALA A 325 -3.69 -19.55 -9.17
N GLU A 326 -3.72 -18.80 -10.30
CA GLU A 326 -2.77 -18.92 -11.39
C GLU A 326 -2.77 -17.66 -12.27
N VAL A 327 -1.67 -17.44 -12.98
CA VAL A 327 -1.57 -16.49 -14.10
C VAL A 327 -1.27 -17.30 -15.36
N ILE A 328 -2.23 -17.36 -16.27
CA ILE A 328 -2.08 -18.06 -17.56
C ILE A 328 -1.72 -17.01 -18.61
N ALA A 329 -0.54 -17.16 -19.21
CA ALA A 329 -0.18 -16.40 -20.40
C ALA A 329 -1.13 -16.79 -21.53
N LYS A 330 -1.97 -15.87 -21.98
CA LYS A 330 -2.86 -16.11 -23.11
C LYS A 330 -2.02 -16.23 -24.38
N SER A 331 -2.34 -17.24 -25.23
CA SER A 331 -1.75 -17.39 -26.54
C SER A 331 -1.95 -16.11 -27.38
N GLU A 332 -1.10 -15.87 -28.35
CA GLU A 332 -0.89 -14.71 -29.25
C GLU A 332 -2.05 -13.76 -29.59
N ALA A 333 -3.30 -14.10 -29.25
CA ALA A 333 -4.50 -13.33 -29.58
C ALA A 333 -5.16 -12.63 -28.38
N ALA A 334 -4.68 -12.79 -27.17
CA ALA A 334 -5.29 -12.17 -26.00
C ALA A 334 -4.22 -11.63 -25.06
N HIS A 335 -3.86 -10.38 -25.27
CA HIS A 335 -3.17 -9.56 -24.26
C HIS A 335 -3.93 -9.73 -22.93
N SER A 336 -3.23 -10.09 -21.88
CA SER A 336 -3.80 -9.98 -20.53
C SER A 336 -4.37 -8.57 -20.45
N SER A 337 -5.69 -8.43 -20.21
CA SER A 337 -6.29 -7.11 -20.06
C SER A 337 -5.43 -6.35 -19.08
N PRO A 338 -4.82 -5.22 -19.47
CA PRO A 338 -3.98 -4.47 -18.57
C PRO A 338 -4.90 -3.92 -17.48
N HIS A 339 -4.64 -4.35 -16.26
CA HIS A 339 -5.37 -3.81 -15.15
C HIS A 339 -4.63 -2.59 -14.65
N LEU A 340 -5.34 -1.49 -14.56
CA LEU A 340 -4.84 -0.24 -14.03
C LEU A 340 -4.33 -0.43 -12.58
N ASP A 341 -4.99 -1.30 -11.84
CA ASP A 341 -4.59 -1.76 -10.52
C ASP A 341 -4.67 -3.29 -10.45
N PRO A 342 -3.55 -4.01 -10.63
CA PRO A 342 -3.52 -5.46 -10.57
C PRO A 342 -3.92 -6.03 -9.20
N SER A 343 -3.84 -5.22 -8.13
CA SER A 343 -4.24 -5.64 -6.78
C SER A 343 -5.75 -5.64 -6.57
N ALA A 344 -6.49 -4.86 -7.35
CA ALA A 344 -7.94 -4.69 -7.21
C ALA A 344 -8.77 -5.72 -8.02
N VAL A 345 -8.13 -6.46 -8.93
CA VAL A 345 -8.85 -7.32 -9.88
C VAL A 345 -8.89 -8.76 -9.42
N ALA A 346 -10.09 -9.24 -9.19
CA ALA A 346 -10.37 -10.66 -9.09
C ALA A 346 -10.44 -11.25 -10.51
N VAL A 347 -9.38 -11.90 -10.97
CA VAL A 347 -9.43 -12.63 -12.24
C VAL A 347 -10.26 -13.90 -12.06
N THR A 348 -11.39 -13.98 -12.74
CA THR A 348 -12.16 -15.20 -12.85
C THR A 348 -11.48 -16.10 -13.90
N THR A 349 -10.62 -17.00 -13.46
CA THR A 349 -10.19 -18.13 -14.26
C THR A 349 -11.14 -19.30 -13.99
N ALA A 350 -11.42 -20.09 -15.00
CA ALA A 350 -12.28 -21.26 -14.85
C ALA A 350 -11.66 -22.22 -13.82
N ASP A 351 -12.45 -22.63 -12.84
CA ASP A 351 -12.09 -23.59 -11.80
C ASP A 351 -11.68 -24.94 -12.40
N ALA A 352 -10.39 -25.16 -12.56
CA ALA A 352 -9.87 -26.45 -12.98
C ALA A 352 -8.52 -26.81 -12.33
N GLY A 353 -8.02 -25.97 -11.42
CA GLY A 353 -6.70 -26.14 -10.80
C GLY A 353 -6.75 -26.84 -9.43
N VAL A 354 -5.63 -27.46 -9.07
CA VAL A 354 -5.41 -28.03 -7.72
C VAL A 354 -5.43 -26.96 -6.62
N ARG A 355 -5.17 -25.70 -6.97
CA ARG A 355 -5.22 -24.56 -6.05
C ARG A 355 -6.54 -23.84 -6.20
N GLU A 356 -7.43 -24.05 -5.24
CA GLU A 356 -8.71 -23.36 -5.19
C GLU A 356 -8.53 -21.93 -4.69
N ARG A 357 -9.23 -20.98 -5.33
CA ARG A 357 -9.35 -19.59 -4.83
C ARG A 357 -10.21 -19.58 -3.59
N GLY A 358 -9.82 -18.81 -2.58
CA GLY A 358 -10.60 -18.68 -1.34
C GLY A 358 -9.80 -18.20 -0.16
N GLU A 359 -10.48 -18.17 0.95
CA GLU A 359 -9.96 -17.75 2.24
C GLU A 359 -10.31 -18.82 3.27
N ARG A 360 -9.35 -19.16 4.12
CA ARG A 360 -9.58 -20.14 5.18
C ARG A 360 -8.92 -19.67 6.46
N LEU A 361 -9.71 -19.54 7.53
CA LEU A 361 -9.24 -19.18 8.86
C LEU A 361 -9.48 -20.36 9.81
N VAL A 362 -8.42 -20.82 10.45
CA VAL A 362 -8.48 -21.95 11.40
C VAL A 362 -7.91 -21.51 12.73
N VAL A 363 -8.59 -21.86 13.81
CA VAL A 363 -8.10 -21.71 15.18
C VAL A 363 -8.03 -23.05 15.86
N GLN A 364 -6.96 -23.31 16.61
CA GLN A 364 -6.80 -24.53 17.39
C GLN A 364 -6.18 -24.22 18.75
N LYS A 365 -6.90 -24.52 19.81
CA LYS A 365 -6.38 -24.50 21.20
C LYS A 365 -5.54 -25.71 21.47
N HIS A 366 -4.61 -25.62 22.40
CA HIS A 366 -3.87 -26.79 22.86
C HIS A 366 -4.82 -27.85 23.36
N PHE A 367 -4.57 -29.09 22.99
CA PHE A 367 -5.36 -30.28 23.37
C PHE A 367 -6.82 -30.29 22.88
N ALA A 368 -7.17 -29.42 21.90
CA ALA A 368 -8.51 -29.38 21.31
C ALA A 368 -8.45 -29.61 19.78
N PRO A 369 -9.56 -30.05 19.17
CA PRO A 369 -9.66 -30.09 17.70
C PRO A 369 -9.53 -28.72 17.09
N ALA A 370 -9.04 -28.69 15.86
CA ALA A 370 -9.04 -27.45 15.03
C ALA A 370 -10.49 -27.08 14.67
N GLN A 371 -10.75 -25.78 14.63
CA GLN A 371 -12.04 -25.20 14.25
C GLN A 371 -11.82 -24.22 13.11
N GLU A 372 -12.65 -24.31 12.09
CA GLU A 372 -12.70 -23.33 11.04
C GLU A 372 -13.60 -22.17 11.47
N VAL A 373 -13.11 -20.94 11.24
CA VAL A 373 -13.83 -19.71 11.59
C VAL A 373 -14.39 -19.12 10.31
N GLU A 374 -15.68 -18.83 10.31
CA GLU A 374 -16.36 -18.20 9.20
C GLU A 374 -15.82 -16.77 8.98
N ILE A 375 -15.44 -16.48 7.74
CA ILE A 375 -15.04 -15.14 7.30
C ILE A 375 -16.24 -14.52 6.59
N PRO A 376 -16.78 -13.38 7.07
CA PRO A 376 -17.87 -12.71 6.38
C PRO A 376 -17.50 -12.33 4.93
N GLU A 377 -18.42 -12.48 3.99
CA GLU A 377 -18.19 -12.06 2.61
C GLU A 377 -17.95 -10.54 2.53
N GLY A 378 -16.87 -10.15 1.86
CA GLY A 378 -16.56 -8.75 1.55
C GLY A 378 -17.08 -8.37 0.17
N VAL A 379 -17.62 -7.16 0.04
CA VAL A 379 -18.13 -6.64 -1.25
C VAL A 379 -17.23 -5.53 -1.75
N GLY A 380 -16.64 -5.68 -2.94
CA GLY A 380 -15.80 -4.65 -3.58
C GLY A 380 -14.29 -4.93 -3.55
N GLY A 381 -13.48 -3.94 -3.91
CA GLY A 381 -12.03 -4.01 -3.97
C GLY A 381 -11.40 -4.32 -2.60
N HIS A 382 -10.25 -5.02 -2.62
CA HIS A 382 -9.50 -5.43 -1.41
C HIS A 382 -10.39 -6.16 -0.36
N GLY A 383 -11.33 -7.00 -0.84
CA GLY A 383 -12.26 -7.73 0.04
C GLY A 383 -13.28 -6.85 0.73
N GLY A 384 -13.63 -5.69 0.16
CA GLY A 384 -14.61 -4.74 0.73
C GLY A 384 -14.02 -3.71 1.70
N GLY A 385 -12.73 -3.74 1.95
CA GLY A 385 -12.06 -2.81 2.87
C GLY A 385 -12.06 -1.35 2.42
N ASP A 386 -12.03 -1.10 1.11
CA ASP A 386 -11.96 0.27 0.58
C ASP A 386 -13.18 1.12 0.95
N ALA A 387 -14.38 0.57 0.87
CA ALA A 387 -15.61 1.31 1.18
C ALA A 387 -15.69 1.71 2.67
N LEU A 388 -15.25 0.83 3.57
CA LEU A 388 -15.21 1.13 5.01
C LEU A 388 -14.13 2.16 5.35
N LEU A 389 -12.95 2.04 4.76
CA LEU A 389 -11.89 3.05 4.89
C LEU A 389 -12.37 4.43 4.41
N LEU A 390 -12.97 4.51 3.22
CA LEU A 390 -13.47 5.77 2.67
C LEU A 390 -14.54 6.40 3.55
N ARG A 391 -15.43 5.59 4.14
CA ARG A 391 -16.38 6.09 5.13
C ARG A 391 -15.66 6.75 6.32
N ASP A 392 -14.66 6.10 6.88
CA ASP A 392 -13.91 6.65 8.02
C ASP A 392 -13.12 7.92 7.63
N VAL A 393 -12.63 7.99 6.41
CA VAL A 393 -11.94 9.19 5.86
C VAL A 393 -12.89 10.36 5.71
N PHE A 394 -14.09 10.17 5.13
CA PHE A 394 -14.99 11.26 4.75
C PHE A 394 -16.03 11.59 5.80
N VAL A 395 -16.54 10.61 6.53
CA VAL A 395 -17.56 10.80 7.57
C VAL A 395 -16.94 10.93 8.96
N GLY A 396 -15.75 10.35 9.12
CA GLY A 396 -15.04 10.24 10.40
C GLY A 396 -15.12 8.83 10.98
N PRO A 397 -14.12 8.44 11.77
CA PRO A 397 -14.08 7.14 12.39
C PRO A 397 -15.25 6.99 13.37
N VAL A 398 -15.92 5.84 13.33
CA VAL A 398 -16.82 5.41 14.40
C VAL A 398 -15.96 4.80 15.50
N GLU A 399 -16.47 4.75 16.72
CA GLU A 399 -15.85 3.95 17.78
C GLU A 399 -15.65 2.53 17.30
N ASP A 400 -14.40 2.07 17.27
CA ASP A 400 -13.99 0.79 16.71
C ASP A 400 -13.13 0.03 17.72
N GLU A 401 -13.74 -0.96 18.38
CA GLU A 401 -13.08 -1.79 19.39
C GLU A 401 -11.82 -2.51 18.86
N LEU A 402 -11.70 -2.70 17.56
CA LEU A 402 -10.54 -3.33 16.92
C LEU A 402 -9.45 -2.34 16.52
N GLY A 403 -9.72 -1.03 16.56
CA GLY A 403 -8.76 0.02 16.23
C GLY A 403 -8.33 -0.02 14.76
N ARG A 404 -9.28 -0.14 13.80
CA ARG A 404 -8.97 -0.15 12.36
C ARG A 404 -8.52 1.20 11.80
N PRO A 405 -9.11 2.35 12.22
CA PRO A 405 -8.60 3.66 11.83
C PRO A 405 -7.13 3.82 12.22
N SER A 406 -6.32 4.30 11.30
CA SER A 406 -4.87 4.40 11.47
C SER A 406 -4.37 5.81 11.30
N ASP A 407 -3.44 6.21 12.16
CA ASP A 407 -2.80 7.51 12.19
C ASP A 407 -1.32 7.44 11.72
N HIS A 408 -0.62 8.57 11.84
CA HIS A 408 0.80 8.66 11.53
C HIS A 408 1.68 7.72 12.36
N ARG A 409 1.31 7.38 13.61
CA ARG A 409 2.08 6.47 14.47
C ARG A 409 2.03 5.05 13.94
N ASP A 410 0.85 4.61 13.52
CA ASP A 410 0.69 3.33 12.83
C ASP A 410 1.49 3.33 11.52
N GLY A 411 1.44 4.44 10.77
CA GLY A 411 2.25 4.64 9.58
C GLY A 411 3.75 4.50 9.85
N ILE A 412 4.27 5.16 10.89
CA ILE A 412 5.68 5.08 11.28
C ILE A 412 6.05 3.66 11.72
N ARG A 413 5.23 3.00 12.56
CA ARG A 413 5.47 1.61 12.98
C ARG A 413 5.52 0.66 11.78
N ALA A 414 4.63 0.84 10.81
CA ALA A 414 4.59 -0.01 9.62
C ALA A 414 5.82 0.16 8.74
N ILE A 415 6.21 1.42 8.41
CA ILE A 415 7.38 1.68 7.56
C ILE A 415 8.70 1.40 8.28
N SER A 416 8.74 1.44 9.62
CA SER A 416 9.97 1.25 10.40
C SER A 416 10.63 -0.10 10.11
N VAL A 417 9.82 -1.17 9.98
CA VAL A 417 10.32 -2.50 9.65
C VAL A 417 10.94 -2.52 8.25
N GLY A 418 10.29 -1.87 7.26
CA GLY A 418 10.79 -1.79 5.90
C GLY A 418 12.08 -0.97 5.78
N ILE A 419 12.14 0.19 6.44
CA ILE A 419 13.30 1.09 6.44
C ILE A 419 14.49 0.42 7.12
N CYS A 420 14.30 -0.18 8.32
CA CYS A 420 15.33 -0.93 9.02
C CYS A 420 15.72 -2.20 8.26
N GLY A 421 14.77 -2.84 7.55
CA GLY A 421 15.05 -3.95 6.65
C GLY A 421 15.99 -3.56 5.51
N ASN A 422 15.79 -2.40 4.89
CA ASN A 422 16.68 -1.86 3.87
C ASN A 422 18.09 -1.59 4.41
N GLU A 423 18.21 -1.03 5.61
CA GLU A 423 19.50 -0.84 6.28
C GLU A 423 20.17 -2.18 6.58
N SER A 424 19.41 -3.16 7.07
CA SER A 424 19.91 -4.51 7.31
C SER A 424 20.39 -5.21 6.04
N LEU A 425 19.71 -5.01 4.90
CA LEU A 425 20.18 -5.50 3.59
C LEU A 425 21.53 -4.89 3.20
N ALA A 426 21.70 -3.59 3.45
CA ALA A 426 22.93 -2.86 3.08
C ALA A 426 24.11 -3.25 3.98
N THR A 427 23.89 -3.39 5.28
CA THR A 427 24.94 -3.62 6.27
C THR A 427 25.19 -5.10 6.56
N GLY A 428 24.19 -5.94 6.36
CA GLY A 428 24.19 -7.35 6.76
C GLY A 428 24.00 -7.58 8.26
N LEU A 429 23.66 -6.55 9.02
CA LEU A 429 23.51 -6.57 10.48
C LEU A 429 22.05 -6.35 10.92
N PRO A 430 21.68 -6.80 12.14
CA PRO A 430 20.42 -6.40 12.77
C PRO A 430 20.40 -4.90 13.05
N VAL A 431 19.23 -4.28 12.94
CA VAL A 431 19.01 -2.83 13.12
C VAL A 431 18.03 -2.59 14.25
N GLN A 432 18.42 -1.76 15.22
CA GLN A 432 17.54 -1.31 16.32
C GLN A 432 16.61 -0.21 15.82
N VAL A 433 15.30 -0.44 15.90
CA VAL A 433 14.30 0.40 15.24
C VAL A 433 14.26 1.82 15.79
N ALA A 434 14.14 1.99 17.11
CA ALA A 434 14.04 3.31 17.73
C ALA A 434 15.31 4.14 17.54
N GLU A 435 16.49 3.51 17.66
CA GLU A 435 17.78 4.16 17.46
C GLU A 435 17.95 4.63 16.02
N PHE A 436 17.65 3.78 15.04
CA PHE A 436 17.81 4.09 13.62
C PHE A 436 16.84 5.18 13.15
N LEU A 437 15.58 5.11 13.59
CA LEU A 437 14.58 6.13 13.26
C LEU A 437 14.81 7.44 14.00
N GLY A 438 15.42 7.41 15.20
CA GLY A 438 15.48 8.56 16.10
C GLY A 438 14.11 8.98 16.64
N LEU A 439 13.18 8.02 16.75
CA LEU A 439 11.80 8.22 17.23
C LEU A 439 11.46 7.20 18.32
N ASP A 440 10.75 7.65 19.34
CA ASP A 440 10.18 6.77 20.37
C ASP A 440 8.83 6.24 19.90
N LEU A 441 8.80 4.97 19.49
CA LEU A 441 7.58 4.30 19.03
C LEU A 441 6.71 3.72 20.14
N SER A 442 7.21 3.74 21.40
CA SER A 442 6.50 3.19 22.57
C SER A 442 5.44 4.14 23.13
N ARG A 443 5.44 5.41 22.73
CA ARG A 443 4.45 6.38 23.18
C ARG A 443 3.09 6.06 22.57
N ASP A 444 2.31 5.28 23.27
CA ASP A 444 0.87 5.25 23.07
C ASP A 444 0.34 6.65 23.37
N GLY A 445 -0.16 7.33 22.33
CA GLY A 445 -0.84 8.60 22.52
C GLY A 445 -2.04 8.37 23.42
N ALA A 446 -1.92 8.77 24.66
CA ALA A 446 -3.07 8.98 25.51
C ALA A 446 -4.05 9.85 24.72
N ALA A 447 -5.28 9.35 24.55
CA ALA A 447 -6.36 10.02 23.85
C ALA A 447 -6.40 11.51 24.26
N ALA A 448 -6.00 12.39 23.35
CA ALA A 448 -6.37 13.79 23.38
C ALA A 448 -7.83 13.88 22.95
N GLY A 449 -8.75 13.60 23.87
CA GLY A 449 -10.16 13.52 23.53
C GLY A 449 -11.05 13.36 24.76
N ALA A 450 -10.72 14.02 25.86
CA ALA A 450 -11.66 14.20 26.98
C ALA A 450 -11.39 15.55 27.65
N ALA A 451 -11.79 16.65 27.01
CA ALA A 451 -12.09 17.89 27.71
C ALA A 451 -12.96 18.80 26.83
N ALA A 452 -14.21 18.97 27.30
CA ALA A 452 -15.23 20.01 27.05
C ALA A 452 -15.93 20.03 25.70
#